data_f0cf9c7b48301462971d065a30ae9cdd
#
_entry.id   f0cf9c7b48301462971d065a30ae9cdd
#
_cell.length_a   1.000
_cell.length_b   1.000
_cell.length_c   1.000
_cell.angle_alpha   90.00
_cell.angle_beta   90.00
_cell.angle_gamma   90.00
#
_symmetry.space_group_name_H-M   'P 1'
#
loop_
_entity.id
_entity.type
_entity.pdbx_description
1 polymer ?
#
loop_
_entity_poly.entity_id
_entity_poly.type
_entity_poly.pdbx_seq_one_letter_code
_entity_poly.pdbx_strand_id
1 'polypeptide(L)'
;IKEYILSHFNCILKPPAKNLKYPFIVPGTGYLTELWGWDAYWEALALKKAFDMFGNEKMLCAGISEQKAAEHICGCVLNFLDAQEKDGFIPIMVSSGGLFENFFHDEYIKGTPFNQHLPFLCQMALLAFDFCGGFTFDIDKLIKYMRYFETHQYDERSGLFFWRDDIMIGIDNNPTVFYRQPGSGADIFLNSFIYLEYVSLGRILERMDDGRSQDMHYKAERLKTA
;
A
#
# COMPACT_ATOMS: atom_id res chain seq x y z
N ILE A 1 -3.33 -19.58 -19.81
CA ILE A 1 -3.36 -18.48 -18.80
C ILE A 1 -2.57 -18.89 -17.57
N LYS A 2 -2.85 -20.05 -16.90
CA LYS A 2 -2.16 -20.47 -15.66
C LYS A 2 -0.64 -20.57 -15.84
N GLU A 3 -0.17 -21.24 -16.89
CA GLU A 3 1.26 -21.36 -17.20
C GLU A 3 1.91 -20.01 -17.51
N TYR A 4 1.19 -19.13 -18.19
CA TYR A 4 1.63 -17.78 -18.48
C TYR A 4 1.84 -16.99 -17.17
N ILE A 5 0.88 -17.02 -16.25
CA ILE A 5 0.97 -16.36 -14.95
C ILE A 5 2.21 -16.86 -14.19
N LEU A 6 2.39 -18.18 -14.06
CA LEU A 6 3.53 -18.78 -13.37
C LEU A 6 4.87 -18.34 -13.95
N SER A 7 4.99 -18.33 -15.29
CA SER A 7 6.25 -17.96 -15.95
C SER A 7 6.58 -16.47 -15.82
N HIS A 8 5.59 -15.60 -15.59
CA HIS A 8 5.78 -14.16 -15.55
C HIS A 8 5.89 -13.56 -14.14
N PHE A 9 5.39 -14.23 -13.11
CA PHE A 9 5.51 -13.74 -11.74
C PHE A 9 6.96 -13.42 -11.34
N ASN A 10 7.91 -14.28 -11.72
CA ASN A 10 9.31 -14.09 -11.38
C ASN A 10 9.92 -12.82 -12.01
N CYS A 11 9.35 -12.32 -13.11
CA CYS A 11 9.84 -11.13 -13.79
C CYS A 11 9.53 -9.84 -13.03
N ILE A 12 8.48 -9.82 -12.19
CA ILE A 12 8.09 -8.65 -11.40
C ILE A 12 8.75 -8.60 -10.01
N LEU A 13 9.36 -9.67 -9.56
CA LEU A 13 10.09 -9.74 -8.29
C LEU A 13 11.50 -9.17 -8.47
N LYS A 14 11.80 -8.06 -7.79
CA LYS A 14 13.06 -7.32 -7.93
C LYS A 14 13.91 -7.35 -6.67
N PRO A 15 15.23 -7.44 -6.81
CA PRO A 15 16.14 -7.29 -5.68
C PRO A 15 16.20 -5.83 -5.20
N PRO A 16 16.73 -5.58 -3.99
CA PRO A 16 16.97 -4.23 -3.51
C PRO A 16 17.78 -3.37 -4.48
N ALA A 17 17.43 -2.09 -4.58
CA ALA A 17 18.13 -1.14 -5.45
C ALA A 17 18.00 0.31 -4.94
N LYS A 18 19.10 0.98 -4.68
CA LYS A 18 19.15 2.39 -4.23
C LYS A 18 18.17 2.71 -3.08
N ASN A 19 17.14 3.54 -3.36
CA ASN A 19 16.12 3.96 -2.40
C ASN A 19 15.21 2.80 -1.94
N LEU A 20 15.12 1.72 -2.72
CA LEU A 20 14.39 0.50 -2.38
C LEU A 20 15.35 -0.49 -1.71
N LYS A 21 15.46 -0.40 -0.38
CA LYS A 21 16.44 -1.16 0.42
C LYS A 21 16.10 -2.64 0.58
N TYR A 22 14.86 -3.00 0.34
CA TYR A 22 14.33 -4.36 0.47
C TYR A 22 13.87 -4.91 -0.88
N PRO A 23 13.78 -6.24 -1.07
CA PRO A 23 13.17 -6.84 -2.25
C PRO A 23 11.76 -6.26 -2.47
N PHE A 24 11.34 -6.08 -3.72
CA PHE A 24 10.06 -5.43 -4.03
C PHE A 24 9.38 -6.02 -5.26
N ILE A 25 8.13 -5.65 -5.46
CA ILE A 25 7.29 -6.09 -6.58
C ILE A 25 7.00 -4.87 -7.45
N VAL A 26 7.19 -5.01 -8.76
CA VAL A 26 6.92 -3.95 -9.75
C VAL A 26 5.62 -4.24 -10.51
N PRO A 27 4.87 -3.22 -10.98
CA PRO A 27 3.56 -3.41 -11.65
C PRO A 27 3.61 -4.22 -12.94
N GLY A 28 4.80 -4.44 -13.49
CA GLY A 28 4.99 -5.19 -14.71
C GLY A 28 6.37 -4.97 -15.31
N THR A 29 6.65 -5.62 -16.43
CA THR A 29 7.98 -5.60 -17.07
C THR A 29 8.39 -4.24 -17.64
N GLY A 30 7.46 -3.29 -17.75
CA GLY A 30 7.73 -1.89 -18.16
C GLY A 30 8.16 -0.95 -17.03
N TYR A 31 8.00 -1.37 -15.76
CA TYR A 31 8.20 -0.54 -14.56
C TYR A 31 9.32 -1.08 -13.67
N LEU A 32 10.49 -1.34 -14.25
CA LEU A 32 11.56 -2.14 -13.63
C LEU A 32 12.17 -1.52 -12.36
N THR A 33 11.99 -0.23 -12.14
CA THR A 33 12.61 0.53 -11.05
C THR A 33 11.61 1.15 -10.07
N GLU A 34 10.32 0.85 -10.23
CA GLU A 34 9.25 1.55 -9.53
C GLU A 34 8.41 0.59 -8.69
N LEU A 35 8.28 0.90 -7.40
CA LEU A 35 7.36 0.25 -6.47
C LEU A 35 6.12 1.13 -6.33
N TRP A 36 5.01 0.72 -6.91
CA TRP A 36 3.70 1.40 -6.83
C TRP A 36 2.84 0.78 -5.73
N GLY A 37 2.20 1.62 -4.92
CA GLY A 37 1.51 1.18 -3.71
C GLY A 37 0.37 0.19 -3.94
N TRP A 38 -0.62 0.57 -4.73
CA TRP A 38 -1.78 -0.31 -4.93
C TRP A 38 -1.47 -1.52 -5.82
N ASP A 39 -0.60 -1.35 -6.83
CA ASP A 39 -0.13 -2.45 -7.67
C ASP A 39 0.56 -3.52 -6.82
N ALA A 40 1.49 -3.11 -5.97
CA ALA A 40 2.19 -4.01 -5.06
C ALA A 40 1.23 -4.79 -4.14
N TYR A 41 0.16 -4.15 -3.66
CA TYR A 41 -0.86 -4.85 -2.87
C TYR A 41 -1.58 -5.93 -3.66
N TRP A 42 -2.08 -5.60 -4.87
CA TRP A 42 -2.80 -6.56 -5.69
C TRP A 42 -1.91 -7.70 -6.18
N GLU A 43 -0.66 -7.41 -6.51
CA GLU A 43 0.32 -8.41 -6.92
C GLU A 43 0.75 -9.30 -5.76
N ALA A 44 0.93 -8.76 -4.56
CA ALA A 44 1.18 -9.53 -3.35
C ALA A 44 0.02 -10.47 -3.04
N LEU A 45 -1.23 -9.99 -3.15
CA LEU A 45 -2.43 -10.80 -2.98
C LEU A 45 -2.53 -11.90 -4.06
N ALA A 46 -2.25 -11.56 -5.32
CA ALA A 46 -2.23 -12.52 -6.42
C ALA A 46 -1.15 -13.58 -6.24
N LEU A 47 0.04 -13.18 -5.77
CA LEU A 47 1.15 -14.08 -5.48
C LEU A 47 0.79 -15.08 -4.36
N LYS A 48 0.18 -14.58 -3.26
CA LYS A 48 -0.35 -15.46 -2.21
C LYS A 48 -1.37 -16.44 -2.75
N LYS A 49 -2.33 -15.95 -3.56
CA LYS A 49 -3.35 -16.79 -4.18
C LYS A 49 -2.78 -17.81 -5.18
N ALA A 50 -1.67 -17.50 -5.82
CA ALA A 50 -0.97 -18.45 -6.67
C ALA A 50 -0.43 -19.66 -5.88
N PHE A 51 0.11 -19.45 -4.68
CA PHE A 51 0.49 -20.55 -3.77
C PHE A 51 -0.72 -21.40 -3.37
N ASP A 52 -1.85 -20.77 -3.00
CA ASP A 52 -3.09 -21.49 -2.67
C ASP A 52 -3.60 -22.33 -3.85
N MET A 53 -3.45 -21.84 -5.08
CA MET A 53 -4.01 -22.45 -6.30
C MET A 53 -3.10 -23.51 -6.92
N PHE A 54 -1.79 -23.29 -6.93
CA PHE A 54 -0.83 -24.15 -7.66
C PHE A 54 -0.03 -25.04 -6.73
N GLY A 55 0.10 -24.68 -5.44
CA GLY A 55 0.92 -25.36 -4.46
C GLY A 55 2.41 -25.04 -4.56
N ASN A 56 3.12 -25.26 -3.47
CA ASN A 56 4.54 -24.88 -3.31
C ASN A 56 5.45 -25.49 -4.38
N GLU A 57 5.22 -26.75 -4.77
CA GLU A 57 6.05 -27.46 -5.75
C GLU A 57 6.02 -26.78 -7.13
N LYS A 58 4.84 -26.42 -7.63
CA LYS A 58 4.71 -25.72 -8.93
C LYS A 58 5.27 -24.31 -8.88
N MET A 59 5.06 -23.60 -7.77
CA MET A 59 5.62 -22.27 -7.58
C MET A 59 7.16 -22.34 -7.55
N LEU A 60 7.73 -23.34 -6.88
CA LEU A 60 9.18 -23.56 -6.85
C LEU A 60 9.74 -23.89 -8.24
N CYS A 61 9.05 -24.72 -9.03
CA CYS A 61 9.41 -24.98 -10.43
C CYS A 61 9.39 -23.71 -11.30
N ALA A 62 8.54 -22.73 -10.97
CA ALA A 62 8.52 -21.41 -11.61
C ALA A 62 9.61 -20.45 -11.06
N GLY A 63 10.48 -20.90 -10.18
CA GLY A 63 11.56 -20.11 -9.58
C GLY A 63 11.13 -19.22 -8.41
N ILE A 64 9.97 -19.50 -7.80
CA ILE A 64 9.41 -18.73 -6.69
C ILE A 64 9.19 -19.64 -5.48
N SER A 65 10.11 -19.57 -4.51
CA SER A 65 9.91 -20.18 -3.21
C SER A 65 8.96 -19.34 -2.34
N GLU A 66 8.33 -19.97 -1.35
CA GLU A 66 7.52 -19.28 -0.34
C GLU A 66 8.32 -18.19 0.38
N GLN A 67 9.57 -18.49 0.73
CA GLN A 67 10.48 -17.53 1.33
C GLN A 67 10.72 -16.32 0.41
N LYS A 68 11.01 -16.54 -0.89
CA LYS A 68 11.21 -15.46 -1.84
C LYS A 68 9.98 -14.58 -1.98
N ALA A 69 8.79 -15.18 -2.04
CA ALA A 69 7.54 -14.45 -2.07
C ALA A 69 7.34 -13.61 -0.80
N ALA A 70 7.56 -14.20 0.36
CA ALA A 70 7.48 -13.53 1.66
C ALA A 70 8.44 -12.33 1.74
N GLU A 71 9.70 -12.50 1.35
CA GLU A 71 10.70 -11.43 1.34
C GLU A 71 10.27 -10.24 0.47
N HIS A 72 9.65 -10.48 -0.69
CA HIS A 72 9.20 -9.41 -1.59
C HIS A 72 7.94 -8.72 -1.07
N ILE A 73 6.97 -9.46 -0.54
CA ILE A 73 5.76 -8.90 0.07
C ILE A 73 6.11 -8.03 1.28
N CYS A 74 6.93 -8.56 2.19
CA CYS A 74 7.41 -7.82 3.36
C CYS A 74 8.25 -6.61 2.94
N GLY A 75 9.10 -6.78 1.93
CA GLY A 75 9.96 -5.73 1.42
C GLY A 75 9.22 -4.56 0.80
N CYS A 76 8.05 -4.79 0.15
CA CYS A 76 7.19 -3.70 -0.31
C CYS A 76 6.73 -2.82 0.85
N VAL A 77 6.23 -3.42 1.93
CA VAL A 77 5.81 -2.68 3.14
C VAL A 77 6.98 -1.89 3.73
N LEU A 78 8.13 -2.53 3.91
CA LEU A 78 9.31 -1.89 4.50
C LEU A 78 9.83 -0.72 3.66
N ASN A 79 9.83 -0.84 2.34
CA ASN A 79 10.25 0.25 1.45
C ASN A 79 9.33 1.47 1.56
N PHE A 80 8.01 1.28 1.66
CA PHE A 80 7.08 2.39 1.88
C PHE A 80 7.24 3.00 3.27
N LEU A 81 7.40 2.19 4.31
CA LEU A 81 7.65 2.70 5.66
C LEU A 81 9.00 3.43 5.78
N ASP A 82 10.01 3.03 4.99
CA ASP A 82 11.30 3.75 4.92
C ASP A 82 11.17 5.12 4.21
N ALA A 83 10.27 5.22 3.25
CA ALA A 83 10.00 6.46 2.52
C ALA A 83 9.04 7.41 3.27
N GLN A 84 8.62 7.08 4.49
CA GLN A 84 7.71 7.91 5.27
C GLN A 84 8.35 9.21 5.74
N GLU A 85 7.68 10.33 5.47
CA GLU A 85 8.06 11.66 5.93
C GLU A 85 7.70 11.91 7.41
N LYS A 86 8.21 13.03 7.96
CA LYS A 86 8.06 13.32 9.39
C LYS A 86 6.62 13.48 9.87
N ASP A 87 5.72 13.94 9.03
CA ASP A 87 4.29 14.12 9.33
C ASP A 87 3.44 12.86 9.09
N GLY A 88 4.03 11.82 8.51
CA GLY A 88 3.36 10.56 8.20
C GLY A 88 3.06 10.35 6.72
N PHE A 89 3.30 11.35 5.86
CA PHE A 89 3.17 11.20 4.43
C PHE A 89 3.99 10.03 3.90
N ILE A 90 3.40 9.20 3.08
CA ILE A 90 4.07 8.16 2.32
C ILE A 90 3.72 8.37 0.84
N PRO A 91 4.71 8.44 -0.06
CA PRO A 91 4.44 8.63 -1.47
C PRO A 91 3.70 7.43 -2.07
N ILE A 92 2.90 7.68 -3.11
CA ILE A 92 2.18 6.64 -3.85
C ILE A 92 3.14 5.64 -4.52
N MET A 93 4.36 6.09 -4.81
CA MET A 93 5.38 5.31 -5.49
C MET A 93 6.76 5.65 -4.95
N VAL A 94 7.61 4.64 -4.82
CA VAL A 94 9.04 4.78 -4.54
C VAL A 94 9.83 4.25 -5.73
N SER A 95 10.79 5.03 -6.23
CA SER A 95 11.60 4.64 -7.38
C SER A 95 13.09 4.49 -7.03
N SER A 96 13.73 3.50 -7.62
CA SER A 96 15.19 3.31 -7.55
C SER A 96 15.94 3.95 -8.71
N GLY A 97 15.27 4.68 -9.60
CA GLY A 97 15.91 5.35 -10.74
C GLY A 97 14.94 5.98 -11.72
N GLY A 98 15.46 6.61 -12.77
CA GLY A 98 14.67 7.25 -13.81
C GLY A 98 14.13 8.61 -13.43
N LEU A 99 13.11 9.07 -14.17
CA LEU A 99 12.49 10.39 -14.01
C LEU A 99 11.86 10.62 -12.61
N PHE A 100 11.44 9.55 -11.95
CA PHE A 100 10.69 9.62 -10.70
C PHE A 100 11.54 9.29 -9.46
N GLU A 101 12.88 9.17 -9.59
CA GLU A 101 13.76 8.69 -8.50
C GLU A 101 13.55 9.46 -7.18
N ASN A 102 13.38 10.79 -7.24
CA ASN A 102 13.14 11.63 -6.06
C ASN A 102 11.89 12.52 -6.21
N PHE A 103 11.11 12.34 -7.27
CA PHE A 103 10.03 13.24 -7.64
C PHE A 103 9.06 13.54 -6.50
N PHE A 104 8.53 12.51 -5.85
CA PHE A 104 7.53 12.70 -4.79
C PHE A 104 8.10 13.35 -3.54
N HIS A 105 9.35 13.03 -3.18
CA HIS A 105 10.04 13.66 -2.08
C HIS A 105 10.28 15.15 -2.38
N ASP A 106 10.78 15.46 -3.55
CA ASP A 106 11.06 16.84 -3.96
C ASP A 106 9.77 17.69 -3.99
N GLU A 107 8.68 17.14 -4.49
CA GLU A 107 7.39 17.81 -4.52
C GLU A 107 6.78 17.96 -3.12
N TYR A 108 6.95 16.97 -2.24
CA TYR A 108 6.57 17.08 -0.83
C TYR A 108 7.32 18.24 -0.15
N ILE A 109 8.63 18.35 -0.36
CA ILE A 109 9.44 19.45 0.19
C ILE A 109 8.98 20.82 -0.33
N LYS A 110 8.52 20.91 -1.58
CA LYS A 110 7.93 22.13 -2.14
C LYS A 110 6.55 22.47 -1.57
N GLY A 111 5.92 21.54 -0.85
CA GLY A 111 4.58 21.71 -0.28
C GLY A 111 3.45 21.44 -1.29
N THR A 112 3.72 20.71 -2.36
CA THR A 112 2.70 20.30 -3.34
C THR A 112 1.66 19.39 -2.65
N PRO A 113 0.35 19.67 -2.75
CA PRO A 113 -0.70 18.93 -2.06
C PRO A 113 -1.05 17.65 -2.82
N PHE A 114 -0.25 16.60 -2.69
CA PHE A 114 -0.56 15.30 -3.25
C PHE A 114 -1.47 14.45 -2.37
N ASN A 115 -2.17 13.49 -3.02
CA ASN A 115 -2.62 12.31 -2.32
C ASN A 115 -1.40 11.50 -1.86
N GLN A 116 -1.47 10.94 -0.64
CA GLN A 116 -0.45 10.00 -0.21
C GLN A 116 -0.69 8.60 -0.82
N HIS A 117 0.18 7.66 -0.52
CA HIS A 117 -0.01 6.24 -0.81
C HIS A 117 -1.47 5.83 -0.64
N LEU A 118 -2.04 5.21 -1.65
CA LEU A 118 -3.43 4.76 -1.63
C LEU A 118 -3.71 3.87 -0.40
N PRO A 119 -4.94 3.83 0.10
CA PRO A 119 -5.26 3.17 1.37
C PRO A 119 -5.24 1.63 1.26
N PHE A 120 -4.06 1.08 1.04
CA PHE A 120 -3.75 -0.35 0.94
C PHE A 120 -2.56 -0.78 1.79
N LEU A 121 -1.86 0.14 2.48
CA LEU A 121 -0.63 -0.18 3.16
C LEU A 121 -0.83 -1.03 4.42
N CYS A 122 -1.85 -0.75 5.22
CA CYS A 122 -2.19 -1.58 6.38
C CYS A 122 -2.73 -2.95 5.95
N GLN A 123 -3.48 -3.00 4.85
CA GLN A 123 -3.95 -4.26 4.26
C GLN A 123 -2.77 -5.09 3.75
N MET A 124 -1.79 -4.47 3.08
CA MET A 124 -0.58 -5.13 2.62
C MET A 124 0.30 -5.60 3.80
N ALA A 125 0.40 -4.79 4.85
CA ALA A 125 1.11 -5.17 6.07
C ALA A 125 0.45 -6.36 6.79
N LEU A 126 -0.88 -6.41 6.83
CA LEU A 126 -1.62 -7.57 7.37
C LEU A 126 -1.39 -8.81 6.51
N LEU A 127 -1.43 -8.67 5.18
CA LEU A 127 -1.13 -9.76 4.25
C LEU A 127 0.31 -10.29 4.46
N ALA A 128 1.29 -9.40 4.61
CA ALA A 128 2.68 -9.76 4.90
C ALA A 128 2.79 -10.48 6.25
N PHE A 129 2.13 -9.98 7.28
CA PHE A 129 2.13 -10.58 8.61
C PHE A 129 1.56 -12.00 8.59
N ASP A 130 0.45 -12.21 7.87
CA ASP A 130 -0.19 -13.52 7.72
C ASP A 130 0.64 -14.50 6.90
N PHE A 131 1.27 -14.02 5.82
CA PHE A 131 2.02 -14.87 4.91
C PHE A 131 3.37 -15.28 5.48
N CYS A 132 4.04 -14.39 6.22
CA CYS A 132 5.39 -14.63 6.74
C CYS A 132 5.42 -15.29 8.14
N GLY A 133 4.27 -15.55 8.78
CA GLY A 133 4.20 -16.16 10.09
C GLY A 133 4.82 -15.33 11.22
N GLY A 134 4.87 -14.02 11.07
CA GLY A 134 5.46 -13.06 12.01
C GLY A 134 6.44 -12.13 11.31
N PHE A 135 5.91 -11.03 10.79
CA PHE A 135 6.68 -9.97 10.14
C PHE A 135 6.92 -8.82 11.12
N THR A 136 8.16 -8.39 11.27
CA THR A 136 8.53 -7.31 12.20
C THR A 136 8.70 -6.00 11.45
N PHE A 137 7.99 -4.97 11.87
CA PHE A 137 8.08 -3.60 11.36
C PHE A 137 7.67 -2.60 12.45
N ASP A 138 7.96 -1.33 12.21
CA ASP A 138 7.57 -0.25 13.13
C ASP A 138 6.07 0.07 12.97
N ILE A 139 5.25 -0.43 13.89
CA ILE A 139 3.80 -0.24 13.90
C ILE A 139 3.40 1.24 14.04
N ASP A 140 4.22 2.06 14.72
CA ASP A 140 3.93 3.48 14.89
C ASP A 140 4.00 4.23 13.56
N LYS A 141 4.75 3.74 12.59
CA LYS A 141 4.75 4.28 11.22
C LYS A 141 3.43 4.04 10.50
N LEU A 142 2.79 2.88 10.66
CA LEU A 142 1.44 2.64 10.10
C LEU A 142 0.37 3.52 10.77
N ILE A 143 0.45 3.68 12.09
CA ILE A 143 -0.45 4.59 12.81
C ILE A 143 -0.28 6.03 12.30
N LYS A 144 0.96 6.44 12.07
CA LYS A 144 1.29 7.77 11.57
C LYS A 144 0.82 8.00 10.14
N TYR A 145 0.91 6.97 9.29
CA TYR A 145 0.32 6.96 7.95
C TYR A 145 -1.20 7.17 7.99
N MET A 146 -1.92 6.48 8.88
CA MET A 146 -3.37 6.68 9.04
C MET A 146 -3.71 8.07 9.58
N ARG A 147 -2.91 8.61 10.50
CA ARG A 147 -3.07 9.99 11.01
C ARG A 147 -2.90 11.04 9.93
N TYR A 148 -2.07 10.80 8.93
CA TYR A 148 -1.93 11.72 7.80
C TYR A 148 -3.25 11.85 7.03
N PHE A 149 -3.98 10.76 6.76
CA PHE A 149 -5.33 10.82 6.19
C PHE A 149 -6.28 11.62 7.09
N GLU A 150 -6.29 11.32 8.40
CA GLU A 150 -7.15 12.00 9.37
C GLU A 150 -6.89 13.51 9.43
N THR A 151 -5.64 13.93 9.28
CA THR A 151 -5.25 15.34 9.38
C THR A 151 -5.50 16.12 8.08
N HIS A 152 -5.32 15.48 6.91
CA HIS A 152 -5.25 16.17 5.64
C HIS A 152 -6.38 15.83 4.66
N GLN A 153 -7.11 14.74 4.88
CA GLN A 153 -8.09 14.22 3.94
C GLN A 153 -9.43 13.84 4.60
N TYR A 154 -9.73 14.36 5.79
CA TYR A 154 -10.95 14.06 6.52
C TYR A 154 -11.81 15.33 6.69
N ASP A 155 -13.10 15.24 6.36
CA ASP A 155 -14.08 16.29 6.61
C ASP A 155 -14.95 15.94 7.82
N GLU A 156 -14.78 16.69 8.91
CA GLU A 156 -15.51 16.46 10.17
C GLU A 156 -17.03 16.57 10.05
N ARG A 157 -17.53 17.35 9.08
CA ARG A 157 -18.99 17.58 8.92
C ARG A 157 -19.69 16.38 8.30
N SER A 158 -19.05 15.76 7.30
CA SER A 158 -19.58 14.57 6.64
C SER A 158 -19.15 13.27 7.32
N GLY A 159 -18.05 13.30 8.06
CA GLY A 159 -17.42 12.10 8.61
C GLY A 159 -16.69 11.25 7.57
N LEU A 160 -16.43 11.80 6.38
CA LEU A 160 -15.85 11.10 5.24
C LEU A 160 -14.47 11.61 4.89
N PHE A 161 -13.69 10.75 4.24
CA PHE A 161 -12.41 11.12 3.64
C PHE A 161 -12.61 11.59 2.20
N PHE A 162 -11.77 12.53 1.75
CA PHE A 162 -11.79 13.12 0.42
C PHE A 162 -10.43 13.05 -0.26
N TRP A 163 -10.43 13.06 -1.59
CA TRP A 163 -9.20 13.18 -2.39
C TRP A 163 -8.71 14.63 -2.38
N ARG A 164 -7.41 14.81 -2.12
CA ARG A 164 -6.78 16.15 -2.16
C ARG A 164 -6.64 16.68 -3.59
N ASP A 165 -6.41 15.78 -4.53
CA ASP A 165 -6.20 16.06 -5.93
C ASP A 165 -6.81 14.94 -6.77
N ASP A 166 -7.00 15.16 -8.08
CA ASP A 166 -7.41 14.17 -9.06
C ASP A 166 -6.24 13.36 -9.65
N ILE A 167 -5.01 13.74 -9.31
CA ILE A 167 -3.79 13.10 -9.75
C ILE A 167 -3.42 11.96 -8.78
N MET A 168 -2.98 10.83 -9.34
CA MET A 168 -2.44 9.71 -8.56
C MET A 168 -3.42 9.07 -7.56
N ILE A 169 -4.66 8.95 -7.97
CA ILE A 169 -5.69 8.24 -7.19
C ILE A 169 -5.83 6.75 -7.60
N GLY A 170 -4.99 6.28 -8.52
CA GLY A 170 -4.99 4.91 -9.04
C GLY A 170 -6.10 4.62 -10.06
N ILE A 171 -7.17 5.38 -10.07
CA ILE A 171 -8.26 5.31 -11.04
C ILE A 171 -8.16 6.54 -11.95
N ASP A 172 -7.48 6.38 -13.08
CA ASP A 172 -7.33 7.45 -14.04
C ASP A 172 -8.68 7.96 -14.55
N ASN A 173 -8.79 9.28 -14.63
CA ASN A 173 -10.03 9.97 -15.05
C ASN A 173 -11.25 9.62 -14.20
N ASN A 174 -11.08 9.38 -12.90
CA ASN A 174 -12.20 9.09 -12.00
C ASN A 174 -13.22 10.26 -12.01
N PRO A 175 -14.46 10.05 -12.46
CA PRO A 175 -15.44 11.12 -12.61
C PRO A 175 -15.86 11.78 -11.29
N THR A 176 -15.55 11.18 -10.14
CA THR A 176 -15.85 11.76 -8.82
C THR A 176 -14.88 12.87 -8.43
N VAL A 177 -13.69 12.92 -9.04
CA VAL A 177 -12.64 13.90 -8.75
C VAL A 177 -12.13 14.62 -10.00
N PHE A 178 -12.11 13.96 -11.16
CA PHE A 178 -11.57 14.50 -12.40
C PHE A 178 -12.31 15.79 -12.83
N TYR A 179 -11.56 16.85 -13.09
CA TYR A 179 -12.10 18.22 -13.36
C TYR A 179 -12.92 18.84 -12.22
N ARG A 180 -12.83 18.32 -11.01
CA ARG A 180 -13.43 18.94 -9.83
C ARG A 180 -12.40 19.77 -9.07
N GLN A 181 -12.87 20.59 -8.15
CA GLN A 181 -11.96 21.33 -7.27
C GLN A 181 -11.22 20.35 -6.35
N PRO A 182 -9.91 20.54 -6.11
CA PRO A 182 -9.16 19.77 -5.12
C PRO A 182 -9.89 19.74 -3.77
N GLY A 183 -9.90 18.58 -3.13
CA GLY A 183 -10.58 18.39 -1.85
C GLY A 183 -12.10 18.29 -1.88
N SER A 184 -12.73 18.24 -3.07
CA SER A 184 -14.19 18.17 -3.21
C SER A 184 -14.75 16.77 -3.45
N GLY A 185 -13.89 15.76 -3.66
CA GLY A 185 -14.30 14.41 -4.00
C GLY A 185 -14.20 13.45 -2.81
N ALA A 186 -15.33 13.15 -2.16
CA ALA A 186 -15.46 12.06 -1.21
C ALA A 186 -16.24 10.94 -1.89
N ASP A 187 -15.58 9.84 -2.25
CA ASP A 187 -16.20 8.75 -2.96
C ASP A 187 -16.22 7.43 -2.16
N ILE A 188 -17.03 6.50 -2.62
CA ILE A 188 -17.18 5.20 -1.98
C ILE A 188 -15.87 4.37 -2.05
N PHE A 189 -15.08 4.55 -3.11
CA PHE A 189 -13.82 3.84 -3.29
C PHE A 189 -12.83 4.19 -2.16
N LEU A 190 -12.51 5.49 -1.99
CA LEU A 190 -11.61 5.96 -0.95
C LEU A 190 -12.08 5.52 0.44
N ASN A 191 -13.35 5.77 0.77
CA ASN A 191 -13.88 5.53 2.10
C ASN A 191 -13.99 4.03 2.43
N SER A 192 -14.31 3.17 1.45
CA SER A 192 -14.30 1.72 1.63
C SER A 192 -12.88 1.19 1.92
N PHE A 193 -11.86 1.70 1.23
CA PHE A 193 -10.50 1.25 1.47
C PHE A 193 -9.92 1.82 2.77
N ILE A 194 -10.23 3.06 3.15
CA ILE A 194 -9.88 3.59 4.48
C ILE A 194 -10.53 2.76 5.60
N TYR A 195 -11.79 2.34 5.42
CA TYR A 195 -12.42 1.40 6.35
C TYR A 195 -11.61 0.11 6.49
N LEU A 196 -11.17 -0.48 5.37
CA LEU A 196 -10.36 -1.70 5.38
C LEU A 196 -8.96 -1.48 5.97
N GLU A 197 -8.38 -0.29 5.82
CA GLU A 197 -7.13 0.08 6.48
C GLU A 197 -7.27 0.07 8.00
N TYR A 198 -8.32 0.70 8.54
CA TYR A 198 -8.60 0.66 9.98
C TYR A 198 -8.82 -0.76 10.49
N VAL A 199 -9.60 -1.56 9.78
CA VAL A 199 -9.84 -2.98 10.14
C VAL A 199 -8.52 -3.76 10.13
N SER A 200 -7.68 -3.55 9.11
CA SER A 200 -6.41 -4.25 8.98
C SER A 200 -5.41 -3.86 10.05
N LEU A 201 -5.29 -2.56 10.32
CA LEU A 201 -4.43 -2.04 11.39
C LEU A 201 -4.91 -2.51 12.77
N GLY A 202 -6.22 -2.50 13.02
CA GLY A 202 -6.82 -3.03 14.25
C GLY A 202 -6.44 -4.50 14.47
N ARG A 203 -6.55 -5.34 13.43
CA ARG A 203 -6.18 -6.76 13.50
C ARG A 203 -4.68 -6.99 13.74
N ILE A 204 -3.81 -6.16 13.16
CA ILE A 204 -2.37 -6.23 13.42
C ILE A 204 -2.10 -5.91 14.90
N LEU A 205 -2.67 -4.81 15.40
CA LEU A 205 -2.52 -4.37 16.79
C LEU A 205 -3.06 -5.41 17.79
N GLU A 206 -4.19 -6.06 17.51
CA GLU A 206 -4.70 -7.18 18.32
C GLU A 206 -3.71 -8.33 18.43
N ARG A 207 -3.07 -8.71 17.32
CA ARG A 207 -2.08 -9.80 17.32
C ARG A 207 -0.77 -9.41 18.03
N MET A 208 -0.50 -8.10 18.16
CA MET A 208 0.63 -7.56 18.92
C MET A 208 0.28 -7.29 20.39
N ASP A 209 -0.94 -7.61 20.82
CA ASP A 209 -1.49 -7.30 22.16
C ASP A 209 -1.38 -5.79 22.49
N ASP A 210 -1.64 -4.94 21.49
CA ASP A 210 -1.59 -3.48 21.60
C ASP A 210 -2.99 -2.90 21.79
N GLY A 211 -3.19 -2.23 22.91
CA GLY A 211 -4.49 -1.65 23.29
C GLY A 211 -5.06 -0.61 22.31
N ARG A 212 -4.26 -0.10 21.39
CA ARG A 212 -4.71 0.84 20.33
C ARG A 212 -5.61 0.18 19.28
N SER A 213 -5.71 -1.14 19.27
CA SER A 213 -6.59 -1.89 18.38
C SER A 213 -8.05 -1.46 18.48
N GLN A 214 -8.53 -1.18 19.71
CA GLN A 214 -9.91 -0.75 19.95
C GLN A 214 -10.25 0.59 19.29
N ASP A 215 -9.31 1.55 19.28
CA ASP A 215 -9.48 2.84 18.59
C ASP A 215 -9.61 2.65 17.08
N MET A 216 -8.83 1.76 16.48
CA MET A 216 -8.91 1.47 15.04
C MET A 216 -10.26 0.85 14.67
N HIS A 217 -10.73 -0.11 15.43
CA HIS A 217 -12.07 -0.71 15.20
C HIS A 217 -13.20 0.31 15.39
N TYR A 218 -13.10 1.17 16.39
CA TYR A 218 -14.07 2.25 16.60
C TYR A 218 -14.12 3.21 15.42
N LYS A 219 -12.97 3.62 14.88
CA LYS A 219 -12.87 4.49 13.68
C LYS A 219 -13.46 3.80 12.44
N ALA A 220 -13.19 2.50 12.26
CA ALA A 220 -13.81 1.72 11.18
C ALA A 220 -15.34 1.74 11.26
N GLU A 221 -15.92 1.44 12.42
CA GLU A 221 -17.38 1.43 12.58
C GLU A 221 -18.00 2.83 12.43
N ARG A 222 -17.33 3.88 12.87
CA ARG A 222 -17.78 5.26 12.60
C ARG A 222 -17.84 5.57 11.13
N LEU A 223 -16.77 5.25 10.37
CA LEU A 223 -16.72 5.50 8.94
C LEU A 223 -17.80 4.72 8.17
N LYS A 224 -18.10 3.50 8.59
CA LYS A 224 -19.13 2.66 7.98
C LYS A 224 -20.54 3.24 8.13
N THR A 225 -20.76 4.08 9.12
CA THR A 225 -22.07 4.68 9.44
C THR A 225 -22.21 6.12 8.94
N ALA A 226 -21.14 6.74 8.43
CA ALA A 226 -21.15 8.06 7.82
C ALA A 226 -21.65 8.01 6.38
#